data_d1846f21c19b89435e26f9fe68dc248c
#
_entry.id   d1846f21c19b89435e26f9fe68dc248c
#
_cell.length_a   1.000
_cell.length_b   1.000
_cell.length_c   1.000
_cell.angle_alpha   90.00
_cell.angle_beta   90.00
_cell.angle_gamma   90.00
#
_symmetry.space_group_name_H-M   'P 1'
#
loop_
_entity.id
_entity.type
_entity.pdbx_description
1 polymer ?
#
loop_
_entity_poly.entity_id
_entity_poly.type
_entity_poly.pdbx_seq_one_letter_code
_entity_poly.pdbx_strand_id
1 'polypeptide(L)'
;MEILEEKAMGGIHRTLLCQGPVELRRGWRRKKQHLSLFSDVLIVSNNLCKGHFKMKYVIPLSYLWMGDYVDVVGTDNRSACKSILLSWPMGNFVASFRSMEQKDWWYFYLQRSINEATKGYRKHVKLPIFTEDIPSCDSPLYVTTTDLETVNDVIKKLLPMIGMPSAQDYQLWFCRGFQEAPSLLQGK
;
A
#
# COMPACT_ATOMS: atom_id res chain seq x y z
N MET A 1 -5.62 25.40 20.52
CA MET A 1 -6.01 24.15 19.80
C MET A 1 -4.82 23.24 19.56
N GLU A 2 -3.61 23.66 19.89
CA GLU A 2 -2.34 22.91 19.75
C GLU A 2 -2.02 21.94 20.90
N ILE A 3 -2.64 22.08 22.07
CA ILE A 3 -2.24 21.35 23.30
C ILE A 3 -2.84 19.94 23.42
N LEU A 4 -3.84 19.59 22.62
CA LEU A 4 -4.48 18.26 22.65
C LEU A 4 -3.81 17.18 21.80
N GLU A 5 -2.94 17.56 20.86
CA GLU A 5 -2.24 16.63 19.97
C GLU A 5 -0.99 16.03 20.62
N GLU A 6 -0.36 16.72 21.55
CA GLU A 6 0.91 16.32 22.16
C GLU A 6 0.78 15.21 23.20
N LYS A 7 -0.38 15.09 23.86
CA LYS A 7 -0.61 14.13 24.94
C LYS A 7 -0.99 12.70 24.53
N ALA A 8 -1.41 12.52 23.28
CA ALA A 8 -1.94 11.22 22.84
C ALA A 8 -0.88 10.25 22.26
N MET A 9 0.37 10.69 22.00
CA MET A 9 1.27 9.95 21.13
C MET A 9 2.76 9.89 21.57
N GLY A 10 3.03 9.95 22.84
CA GLY A 10 4.34 9.55 23.42
C GLY A 10 5.57 10.17 22.76
N GLY A 11 5.92 11.41 23.12
CA GLY A 11 7.32 11.91 23.07
C GLY A 11 8.05 12.01 21.71
N ILE A 12 7.45 11.64 20.60
CA ILE A 12 8.04 11.79 19.26
C ILE A 12 7.51 13.08 18.68
N HIS A 13 8.40 14.01 18.33
CA HIS A 13 8.04 15.24 17.61
C HIS A 13 7.50 14.88 16.21
N ARG A 14 6.17 14.78 16.09
CA ARG A 14 5.47 14.53 14.83
C ARG A 14 5.01 15.85 14.23
N THR A 15 5.38 16.09 12.98
CA THR A 15 4.93 17.27 12.26
C THR A 15 3.65 16.94 11.51
N LEU A 16 2.57 17.68 11.78
CA LEU A 16 1.34 17.60 10.98
C LEU A 16 1.61 18.27 9.63
N LEU A 17 1.45 17.49 8.55
CA LEU A 17 1.68 17.96 7.17
C LEU A 17 0.39 18.47 6.53
N CYS A 18 -0.69 17.71 6.69
CA CYS A 18 -1.99 18.08 6.19
C CYS A 18 -3.11 17.33 6.90
N GLN A 19 -4.31 17.93 6.88
CA GLN A 19 -5.50 17.31 7.43
C GLN A 19 -6.76 17.78 6.69
N GLY A 20 -7.79 16.94 6.69
CA GLY A 20 -9.05 17.32 6.06
C GLY A 20 -10.11 16.22 6.06
N PRO A 21 -11.34 16.59 5.76
CA PRO A 21 -12.44 15.65 5.66
C PRO A 21 -12.33 14.82 4.38
N VAL A 22 -12.73 13.55 4.49
CA VAL A 22 -12.72 12.57 3.41
C VAL A 22 -13.92 11.63 3.55
N GLU A 23 -14.40 11.10 2.44
CA GLU A 23 -15.30 9.95 2.47
C GLU A 23 -14.49 8.68 2.30
N LEU A 24 -14.52 7.81 3.32
CA LEU A 24 -13.87 6.50 3.26
C LEU A 24 -14.88 5.42 2.92
N ARG A 25 -14.54 4.60 1.92
CA ARG A 25 -15.29 3.42 1.53
C ARG A 25 -14.48 2.16 1.83
N ARG A 26 -15.10 1.24 2.58
CA ARG A 26 -14.60 -0.12 2.82
C ARG A 26 -15.71 -1.11 2.48
N GLY A 27 -15.55 -1.83 1.37
CA GLY A 27 -16.63 -2.64 0.80
C GLY A 27 -17.85 -1.76 0.47
N TRP A 28 -19.03 -2.13 0.99
CA TRP A 28 -20.30 -1.42 0.80
C TRP A 28 -20.47 -0.20 1.71
N ARG A 29 -19.67 -0.08 2.77
CA ARG A 29 -19.83 0.96 3.78
C ARG A 29 -19.07 2.22 3.41
N ARG A 30 -19.79 3.35 3.39
CA ARG A 30 -19.21 4.69 3.22
C ARG A 30 -19.36 5.46 4.53
N LYS A 31 -18.30 6.15 4.94
CA LYS A 31 -18.31 6.99 6.15
C LYS A 31 -17.51 8.27 5.93
N LYS A 32 -18.10 9.39 6.34
CA LYS A 32 -17.36 10.66 6.45
C LYS A 32 -16.40 10.56 7.64
N GLN A 33 -15.15 10.78 7.38
CA GLN A 33 -14.04 10.69 8.32
C GLN A 33 -13.13 11.91 8.16
N HIS A 34 -12.15 12.01 9.03
CA HIS A 34 -11.10 13.02 8.95
C HIS A 34 -9.76 12.31 8.81
N LEU A 35 -8.94 12.73 7.87
CA LEU A 35 -7.55 12.30 7.71
C LEU A 35 -6.63 13.35 8.28
N SER A 36 -5.60 12.91 9.00
CA SER A 36 -4.48 13.74 9.45
C SER A 36 -3.18 13.03 9.08
N LEU A 37 -2.42 13.64 8.18
CA LEU A 37 -1.13 13.13 7.73
C LEU A 37 -0.01 13.79 8.52
N PHE A 38 0.74 12.99 9.23
CA PHE A 38 1.96 13.38 9.93
C PHE A 38 3.20 12.90 9.17
N SER A 39 4.37 13.29 9.64
CA SER A 39 5.65 12.91 9.02
C SER A 39 5.92 11.40 8.98
N ASP A 40 5.30 10.63 9.88
CA ASP A 40 5.55 9.19 10.05
C ASP A 40 4.27 8.33 10.05
N VAL A 41 3.08 8.93 10.23
CA VAL A 41 1.81 8.20 10.33
C VAL A 41 0.68 8.91 9.61
N LEU A 42 -0.29 8.13 9.13
CA LEU A 42 -1.61 8.60 8.72
C LEU A 42 -2.64 8.22 9.78
N ILE A 43 -3.34 9.22 10.30
CA ILE A 43 -4.42 9.02 11.29
C ILE A 43 -5.77 9.17 10.61
N VAL A 44 -6.65 8.22 10.89
CA VAL A 44 -8.06 8.27 10.52
C VAL A 44 -8.88 8.45 11.80
N SER A 45 -9.68 9.51 11.85
CA SER A 45 -10.57 9.81 12.97
C SER A 45 -12.01 10.02 12.52
N ASN A 46 -12.94 10.04 13.48
CA ASN A 46 -14.30 10.50 13.20
C ASN A 46 -14.31 11.99 12.85
N ASN A 47 -15.38 12.44 12.19
CA ASN A 47 -15.53 13.85 11.85
C ASN A 47 -15.60 14.70 13.12
N LEU A 48 -14.79 15.76 13.19
CA LEU A 48 -14.62 16.65 14.36
C LEU A 48 -15.90 17.42 14.76
N CYS A 49 -16.94 17.43 13.91
CA CYS A 49 -18.15 18.23 14.10
C CYS A 49 -19.02 17.84 15.32
N LYS A 50 -18.67 16.80 16.06
CA LYS A 50 -19.51 16.29 17.18
C LYS A 50 -18.81 16.31 18.56
N GLY A 51 -17.77 17.10 18.75
CA GLY A 51 -17.13 17.28 20.07
C GLY A 51 -16.37 16.06 20.63
N HIS A 52 -16.49 14.89 20.04
CA HIS A 52 -15.81 13.67 20.48
C HIS A 52 -14.80 13.24 19.42
N PHE A 53 -13.55 13.56 19.64
CA PHE A 53 -12.44 13.05 18.83
C PHE A 53 -12.24 11.56 19.16
N LYS A 54 -12.40 10.69 18.14
CA LYS A 54 -12.10 9.25 18.26
C LYS A 54 -11.19 8.82 17.13
N MET A 55 -9.96 8.49 17.45
CA MET A 55 -9.06 7.83 16.49
C MET A 55 -9.59 6.45 16.15
N LYS A 56 -9.56 6.09 14.88
CA LYS A 56 -9.99 4.78 14.37
C LYS A 56 -8.82 3.96 13.88
N TYR A 57 -7.92 4.59 13.14
CA TYR A 57 -6.73 3.95 12.64
C TYR A 57 -5.55 4.88 12.80
N VAL A 58 -4.42 4.32 13.21
CA VAL A 58 -3.10 4.94 13.18
C VAL A 58 -2.25 4.06 12.30
N ILE A 59 -1.91 4.53 11.12
CA ILE A 59 -1.27 3.74 10.07
C ILE A 59 0.13 4.29 9.88
N PRO A 60 1.19 3.57 10.30
CA PRO A 60 2.56 3.99 10.00
C PRO A 60 2.77 4.07 8.48
N LEU A 61 3.37 5.15 8.00
CA LEU A 61 3.56 5.38 6.56
C LEU A 61 4.49 4.33 5.93
N SER A 62 5.39 3.74 6.71
CA SER A 62 6.23 2.63 6.26
C SER A 62 5.46 1.36 5.88
N TYR A 63 4.21 1.24 6.31
CA TYR A 63 3.32 0.10 5.97
C TYR A 63 2.18 0.50 5.03
N LEU A 64 2.11 1.78 4.66
CA LEU A 64 1.04 2.29 3.81
C LEU A 64 1.43 2.17 2.34
N TRP A 65 0.55 1.58 1.54
CA TRP A 65 0.58 1.60 0.08
C TRP A 65 -0.55 2.46 -0.43
N MET A 66 -0.30 3.15 -1.53
CA MET A 66 -1.30 3.95 -2.18
C MET A 66 -1.28 3.73 -3.70
N GLY A 67 -2.44 3.92 -4.31
CA GLY A 67 -2.60 3.88 -5.75
C GLY A 67 -3.72 4.80 -6.21
N ASP A 68 -3.69 5.19 -7.46
CA ASP A 68 -4.83 5.89 -8.05
C ASP A 68 -5.98 4.91 -8.23
N TYR A 69 -7.17 5.27 -7.76
CA TYR A 69 -8.31 4.35 -7.82
C TYR A 69 -8.82 4.16 -9.26
N VAL A 70 -8.52 5.09 -10.16
CA VAL A 70 -8.79 4.96 -11.61
C VAL A 70 -8.06 3.77 -12.21
N ASP A 71 -6.83 3.49 -11.77
CA ASP A 71 -6.04 2.35 -12.27
C ASP A 71 -6.68 1.00 -11.90
N VAL A 72 -7.53 0.99 -10.88
CA VAL A 72 -8.20 -0.24 -10.41
C VAL A 72 -9.55 -0.47 -11.09
N VAL A 73 -10.32 0.60 -11.38
CA VAL A 73 -11.72 0.49 -11.82
C VAL A 73 -12.00 1.07 -13.20
N GLY A 74 -10.98 1.68 -13.85
CA GLY A 74 -11.12 2.35 -15.15
C GLY A 74 -11.63 3.79 -15.07
N THR A 75 -11.47 4.50 -16.17
CA THR A 75 -11.74 5.96 -16.30
C THR A 75 -13.22 6.32 -16.36
N ASP A 76 -14.10 5.39 -16.65
CA ASP A 76 -15.54 5.65 -16.85
C ASP A 76 -16.28 6.04 -15.57
N ASN A 77 -15.62 5.87 -14.42
CA ASN A 77 -16.18 6.21 -13.13
C ASN A 77 -15.69 7.57 -12.65
N ARG A 78 -16.52 8.62 -12.83
CA ARG A 78 -16.21 10.00 -12.35
C ARG A 78 -15.84 10.09 -10.86
N SER A 79 -16.32 9.17 -10.05
CA SER A 79 -15.97 9.11 -8.62
C SER A 79 -14.54 8.57 -8.43
N ALA A 80 -14.08 7.71 -9.32
CA ALA A 80 -12.73 7.14 -9.26
C ALA A 80 -11.64 8.21 -9.44
N CYS A 81 -11.86 9.18 -10.35
CA CYS A 81 -10.92 10.28 -10.61
C CYS A 81 -10.62 11.16 -9.37
N LYS A 82 -11.51 11.14 -8.37
CA LYS A 82 -11.36 11.89 -7.11
C LYS A 82 -10.96 11.00 -5.93
N SER A 83 -10.51 9.78 -6.19
CA SER A 83 -10.31 8.78 -5.15
C SER A 83 -8.91 8.19 -5.19
N ILE A 84 -8.37 7.91 -4.01
CA ILE A 84 -7.09 7.23 -3.79
C ILE A 84 -7.40 5.90 -3.10
N LEU A 85 -6.79 4.81 -3.56
CA LEU A 85 -6.76 3.55 -2.84
C LEU A 85 -5.63 3.61 -1.82
N LEU A 86 -5.95 3.36 -0.57
CA LEU A 86 -5.00 3.25 0.54
C LEU A 86 -5.06 1.83 1.09
N SER A 87 -3.91 1.18 1.23
CA SER A 87 -3.80 -0.19 1.69
C SER A 87 -2.66 -0.35 2.69
N TRP A 88 -2.88 -1.18 3.71
CA TRP A 88 -1.88 -1.58 4.71
C TRP A 88 -2.17 -3.01 5.18
N PRO A 89 -1.28 -3.70 5.91
CA PRO A 89 -1.46 -5.11 6.26
C PRO A 89 -2.78 -5.48 6.94
N MET A 90 -3.40 -4.53 7.66
CA MET A 90 -4.66 -4.75 8.40
C MET A 90 -5.91 -4.41 7.58
N GLY A 91 -5.78 -3.96 6.34
CA GLY A 91 -6.92 -3.64 5.50
C GLY A 91 -6.66 -2.60 4.42
N ASN A 92 -7.74 -2.20 3.77
CA ASN A 92 -7.74 -1.16 2.76
C ASN A 92 -9.00 -0.30 2.83
N PHE A 93 -8.94 0.87 2.25
CA PHE A 93 -10.10 1.70 1.95
C PHE A 93 -9.85 2.61 0.75
N VAL A 94 -10.93 3.03 0.12
CA VAL A 94 -10.92 4.05 -0.92
C VAL A 94 -11.26 5.38 -0.27
N ALA A 95 -10.34 6.33 -0.37
CA ALA A 95 -10.50 7.70 0.11
C ALA A 95 -10.99 8.59 -1.03
N SER A 96 -12.22 9.08 -0.96
CA SER A 96 -12.82 9.95 -1.96
C SER A 96 -12.83 11.40 -1.46
N PHE A 97 -12.34 12.30 -2.31
CA PHE A 97 -12.19 13.73 -2.03
C PHE A 97 -13.28 14.54 -2.73
N ARG A 98 -13.42 15.81 -2.38
CA ARG A 98 -14.46 16.68 -2.95
C ARG A 98 -14.17 17.06 -4.39
N SER A 99 -12.90 17.25 -4.74
CA SER A 99 -12.46 17.61 -6.09
C SER A 99 -11.21 16.82 -6.50
N MET A 100 -10.86 16.90 -7.78
CA MET A 100 -9.64 16.30 -8.31
C MET A 100 -8.40 17.01 -7.76
N GLU A 101 -8.44 18.34 -7.67
CA GLU A 101 -7.35 19.15 -7.15
C GLU A 101 -7.04 18.77 -5.69
N GLN A 102 -8.08 18.53 -4.87
CA GLN A 102 -7.92 18.08 -3.51
C GLN A 102 -7.32 16.66 -3.46
N LYS A 103 -7.77 15.76 -4.33
CA LYS A 103 -7.20 14.41 -4.48
C LYS A 103 -5.73 14.47 -4.86
N ASP A 104 -5.38 15.28 -5.87
CA ASP A 104 -4.00 15.38 -6.36
C ASP A 104 -3.06 15.97 -5.30
N TRP A 105 -3.56 16.96 -4.56
CA TRP A 105 -2.83 17.53 -3.43
C TRP A 105 -2.55 16.47 -2.34
N TRP A 106 -3.58 15.69 -1.93
CA TRP A 106 -3.41 14.59 -0.97
C TRP A 106 -2.49 13.50 -1.51
N TYR A 107 -2.63 13.15 -2.79
CA TYR A 107 -1.79 12.16 -3.46
C TYR A 107 -0.31 12.56 -3.39
N PHE A 108 -0.01 13.80 -3.72
CA PHE A 108 1.36 14.32 -3.67
C PHE A 108 1.98 14.24 -2.27
N TYR A 109 1.27 14.72 -1.24
CA TYR A 109 1.80 14.70 0.12
C TYR A 109 1.93 13.28 0.68
N LEU A 110 0.95 12.42 0.45
CA LEU A 110 1.01 11.01 0.85
C LEU A 110 2.19 10.30 0.19
N GLN A 111 2.34 10.43 -1.14
CA GLN A 111 3.42 9.80 -1.90
C GLN A 111 4.79 10.25 -1.38
N ARG A 112 4.97 11.55 -1.19
CA ARG A 112 6.21 12.12 -0.65
C ARG A 112 6.50 11.59 0.76
N SER A 113 5.51 11.60 1.63
CA SER A 113 5.68 11.17 3.03
C SER A 113 5.92 9.66 3.14
N ILE A 114 5.26 8.84 2.32
CA ILE A 114 5.54 7.40 2.23
C ILE A 114 6.97 7.16 1.77
N ASN A 115 7.41 7.85 0.72
CA ASN A 115 8.78 7.74 0.21
C ASN A 115 9.82 8.12 1.27
N GLU A 116 9.59 9.21 2.01
CA GLU A 116 10.48 9.62 3.11
C GLU A 116 10.48 8.60 4.25
N ALA A 117 9.32 8.10 4.66
CA ALA A 117 9.20 7.12 5.74
C ALA A 117 9.81 5.75 5.37
N THR A 118 9.90 5.45 4.08
CA THR A 118 10.51 4.21 3.57
C THR A 118 11.99 4.34 3.22
N LYS A 119 12.55 5.57 3.21
CA LYS A 119 14.00 5.78 3.05
C LYS A 119 14.75 5.07 4.17
N GLY A 120 15.52 4.05 3.81
CA GLY A 120 16.28 3.22 4.76
C GLY A 120 15.58 1.96 5.24
N TYR A 121 14.28 1.82 5.05
CA TYR A 121 13.55 0.57 5.21
C TYR A 121 13.38 -0.11 3.84
N ARG A 122 14.40 -0.83 3.40
CA ARG A 122 14.20 -1.82 2.32
C ARG A 122 13.33 -2.92 2.91
N LYS A 123 12.06 -2.95 2.50
CA LYS A 123 11.17 -4.05 2.87
C LYS A 123 11.68 -5.32 2.18
N HIS A 124 12.43 -6.12 2.91
CA HIS A 124 12.80 -7.44 2.45
C HIS A 124 11.60 -8.38 2.65
N VAL A 125 11.11 -8.92 1.57
CA VAL A 125 10.04 -9.91 1.58
C VAL A 125 10.63 -11.25 1.14
N LYS A 126 10.36 -12.31 1.88
CA LYS A 126 10.66 -13.67 1.44
C LYS A 126 9.46 -14.20 0.68
N LEU A 127 9.63 -14.41 -0.61
CA LEU A 127 8.62 -15.00 -1.48
C LEU A 127 8.82 -16.50 -1.55
N PRO A 128 7.82 -17.32 -1.20
CA PRO A 128 7.83 -18.75 -1.51
C PRO A 128 7.55 -18.92 -3.00
N ILE A 129 8.46 -19.57 -3.72
CA ILE A 129 8.33 -19.89 -5.13
C ILE A 129 8.15 -21.42 -5.25
N PHE A 130 7.08 -21.82 -5.87
CA PHE A 130 6.78 -23.21 -6.18
C PHE A 130 7.18 -23.50 -7.63
N THR A 131 7.86 -24.60 -7.85
CA THR A 131 8.34 -25.02 -9.17
C THR A 131 7.83 -26.44 -9.41
N GLU A 132 6.71 -26.58 -10.13
CA GLU A 132 6.09 -27.90 -10.39
C GLU A 132 6.87 -28.74 -11.38
N ASP A 133 7.63 -28.10 -12.29
CA ASP A 133 8.32 -28.76 -13.40
C ASP A 133 9.81 -29.11 -13.11
N ILE A 134 10.30 -28.85 -11.90
CA ILE A 134 11.70 -29.11 -11.57
C ILE A 134 11.79 -30.30 -10.62
N PRO A 135 12.25 -31.50 -11.11
CA PRO A 135 12.20 -32.76 -10.36
C PRO A 135 12.96 -32.77 -9.02
N SER A 136 13.76 -31.75 -8.73
CA SER A 136 14.58 -31.69 -7.52
C SER A 136 14.03 -30.72 -6.44
N CYS A 137 12.84 -30.13 -6.63
CA CYS A 137 12.27 -29.14 -5.74
C CYS A 137 10.92 -29.57 -5.16
N ASP A 138 10.96 -30.50 -4.18
CA ASP A 138 9.76 -30.93 -3.43
C ASP A 138 9.28 -29.91 -2.41
N SER A 139 9.98 -28.81 -2.22
CA SER A 139 9.66 -27.75 -1.26
C SER A 139 9.80 -26.36 -1.89
N PRO A 140 9.03 -25.35 -1.43
CA PRO A 140 9.12 -24.01 -1.98
C PRO A 140 10.51 -23.42 -1.79
N LEU A 141 11.05 -22.80 -2.84
CA LEU A 141 12.25 -22.00 -2.78
C LEU A 141 11.91 -20.61 -2.23
N TYR A 142 12.74 -20.09 -1.35
CA TYR A 142 12.53 -18.77 -0.78
C TYR A 142 13.49 -17.76 -1.40
N VAL A 143 12.92 -16.78 -2.13
CA VAL A 143 13.68 -15.66 -2.69
C VAL A 143 13.43 -14.42 -1.86
N THR A 144 14.51 -13.81 -1.35
CA THR A 144 14.41 -12.50 -0.69
C THR A 144 14.44 -11.41 -1.75
N THR A 145 13.39 -10.61 -1.78
CA THR A 145 13.22 -9.47 -2.69
C THR A 145 12.91 -8.19 -1.92
N THR A 146 13.00 -7.06 -2.59
CA THR A 146 12.63 -5.75 -2.07
C THR A 146 11.48 -5.17 -2.90
N ASP A 147 10.83 -4.12 -2.40
CA ASP A 147 9.77 -3.38 -3.09
C ASP A 147 10.23 -2.59 -4.33
N LEU A 148 11.55 -2.51 -4.57
CA LEU A 148 12.14 -1.88 -5.74
C LEU A 148 12.54 -2.86 -6.84
N GLU A 149 12.53 -4.15 -6.55
CA GLU A 149 12.94 -5.17 -7.50
C GLU A 149 11.78 -5.58 -8.41
N THR A 150 12.09 -5.70 -9.68
CA THR A 150 11.15 -6.16 -10.70
C THR A 150 10.98 -7.67 -10.68
N VAL A 151 9.95 -8.18 -11.35
CA VAL A 151 9.76 -9.61 -11.58
C VAL A 151 11.00 -10.24 -12.23
N ASN A 152 11.62 -9.54 -13.20
CA ASN A 152 12.84 -10.01 -13.84
C ASN A 152 14.02 -10.11 -12.88
N ASP A 153 14.13 -9.21 -11.90
CA ASP A 153 15.18 -9.28 -10.88
C ASP A 153 14.97 -10.49 -9.96
N VAL A 154 13.73 -10.79 -9.62
CA VAL A 154 13.37 -11.99 -8.86
C VAL A 154 13.69 -13.26 -9.64
N ILE A 155 13.35 -13.32 -10.93
CA ILE A 155 13.69 -14.44 -11.81
C ILE A 155 15.21 -14.63 -11.88
N LYS A 156 15.99 -13.57 -12.08
CA LYS A 156 17.47 -13.64 -12.11
C LYS A 156 18.08 -14.17 -10.81
N LYS A 157 17.46 -13.91 -9.67
CA LYS A 157 17.91 -14.47 -8.38
C LYS A 157 17.55 -15.94 -8.24
N LEU A 158 16.41 -16.35 -8.81
CA LEU A 158 15.90 -17.71 -8.71
C LEU A 158 16.70 -18.67 -9.58
N LEU A 159 17.06 -18.28 -10.80
CA LEU A 159 17.71 -19.14 -11.79
C LEU A 159 18.98 -19.85 -11.30
N PRO A 160 19.92 -19.18 -10.61
CA PRO A 160 21.08 -19.84 -10.04
C PRO A 160 20.73 -20.88 -8.97
N MET A 161 19.63 -20.65 -8.22
CA MET A 161 19.18 -21.56 -7.15
C MET A 161 18.65 -22.88 -7.70
N ILE A 162 18.12 -22.86 -8.93
CA ILE A 162 17.57 -24.04 -9.62
C ILE A 162 18.50 -24.58 -10.71
N GLY A 163 19.72 -24.03 -10.85
CA GLY A 163 20.72 -24.48 -11.82
C GLY A 163 20.40 -24.19 -13.28
N MET A 164 19.55 -23.20 -13.56
CA MET A 164 19.12 -22.84 -14.92
C MET A 164 19.92 -21.67 -15.50
N PRO A 165 20.30 -21.72 -16.80
CA PRO A 165 21.31 -20.80 -17.34
C PRO A 165 20.81 -19.45 -17.84
N SER A 166 19.53 -19.27 -18.13
CA SER A 166 19.01 -18.04 -18.77
C SER A 166 17.63 -17.62 -18.27
N ALA A 167 17.41 -16.29 -18.22
CA ALA A 167 16.15 -15.70 -17.74
C ALA A 167 15.09 -15.49 -18.84
N GLN A 168 15.39 -15.77 -20.11
CA GLN A 168 14.55 -15.30 -21.22
C GLN A 168 13.25 -16.08 -21.43
N ASP A 169 13.16 -17.31 -20.88
CA ASP A 169 12.05 -18.22 -21.13
C ASP A 169 11.18 -18.51 -19.90
N TYR A 170 11.41 -17.79 -18.79
CA TYR A 170 10.69 -18.04 -17.53
C TYR A 170 9.73 -16.93 -17.17
N GLN A 171 8.60 -17.31 -16.61
CA GLN A 171 7.56 -16.42 -16.15
C GLN A 171 7.22 -16.73 -14.70
N LEU A 172 6.90 -15.69 -13.91
CA LEU A 172 6.34 -15.86 -12.58
C LEU A 172 4.84 -15.70 -12.63
N TRP A 173 4.14 -16.62 -11.98
CA TRP A 173 2.71 -16.61 -11.85
C TRP A 173 2.33 -16.42 -10.38
N PHE A 174 1.30 -15.65 -10.13
CA PHE A 174 0.78 -15.38 -8.80
C PHE A 174 -0.47 -16.21 -8.53
N CYS A 175 -0.44 -17.00 -7.43
CA CYS A 175 -1.57 -17.73 -6.91
C CYS A 175 -2.05 -17.11 -5.60
N ARG A 176 -3.31 -16.68 -5.50
CA ARG A 176 -3.91 -16.20 -4.25
C ARG A 176 -4.33 -17.32 -3.29
N GLY A 177 -4.38 -18.54 -3.76
CA GLY A 177 -4.75 -19.72 -3.00
C GLY A 177 -4.88 -20.95 -3.90
N PHE A 178 -5.00 -22.13 -3.31
CA PHE A 178 -5.06 -23.41 -4.03
C PHE A 178 -6.28 -23.61 -4.94
N GLN A 179 -7.27 -22.69 -4.91
CA GLN A 179 -8.49 -22.78 -5.69
C GLN A 179 -8.66 -21.69 -6.75
N GLU A 180 -7.74 -20.76 -6.85
CA GLU A 180 -7.79 -19.68 -7.85
C GLU A 180 -6.78 -19.95 -8.98
N ALA A 181 -7.21 -19.66 -10.21
CA ALA A 181 -6.31 -19.79 -11.37
C ALA A 181 -5.11 -18.85 -11.23
N PRO A 182 -3.89 -19.32 -11.49
CA PRO A 182 -2.70 -18.48 -11.46
C PRO A 182 -2.82 -17.30 -12.45
N SER A 183 -2.36 -16.14 -12.05
CA SER A 183 -2.27 -14.97 -12.91
C SER A 183 -0.82 -14.59 -13.18
N LEU A 184 -0.50 -14.30 -14.45
CA LEU A 184 0.84 -13.91 -14.86
C LEU A 184 1.25 -12.59 -14.18
N LEU A 185 2.40 -12.59 -13.50
CA LEU A 185 3.02 -11.37 -13.01
C LEU A 185 3.72 -10.66 -14.17
N GLN A 186 3.11 -9.56 -14.63
CA GLN A 186 3.73 -8.69 -15.61
C GLN A 186 4.53 -7.63 -14.85
N GLY A 187 5.85 -7.67 -14.98
CA GLY A 187 6.73 -6.62 -14.49
C GLY A 187 6.72 -5.43 -15.46
N LYS A 188 6.55 -4.23 -14.91
CA LYS A 188 7.04 -3.00 -15.57
C LYS A 188 8.46 -2.76 -15.16
#